data_0aff2089012c82462e1ac9fb73446935
#
_entry.id   0aff2089012c82462e1ac9fb73446935
#
_cell.length_a   1.000
_cell.length_b   1.000
_cell.length_c   1.000
_cell.angle_alpha   90.00
_cell.angle_beta   90.00
_cell.angle_gamma   90.00
#
_symmetry.space_group_name_H-M   'P 1'
#
loop_
_entity.id
_entity.type
_entity.pdbx_description
1 polymer ?
#
loop_
_entity_poly.entity_id
_entity_poly.type
_entity_poly.pdbx_seq_one_letter_code
_entity_poly.pdbx_strand_id
1 'polypeptide(L)'
;MIEIPQAFWLDEDQLKFPEIELALKEPNGLIAIGGDLSLNRLLEAYSRGIFPWYGKDEPILWYSPDPRMIITPNSFHLSKSLKKTINSSRFDVLVDTSFNNIIKQCQEAPRYGQSGT
;
A
#
# COMPACT_ATOMS: atom_id res chain seq x y z
N MET A 1 9.04 8.25 -24.07
CA MET A 1 9.88 7.70 -22.99
C MET A 1 9.65 8.60 -21.78
N ILE A 2 9.25 8.02 -20.64
CA ILE A 2 9.06 8.82 -19.41
C ILE A 2 10.45 9.06 -18.84
N GLU A 3 10.85 10.30 -18.72
CA GLU A 3 12.11 10.68 -18.10
C GLU A 3 11.90 10.68 -16.58
N ILE A 4 12.49 9.69 -15.88
CA ILE A 4 12.40 9.57 -14.42
C ILE A 4 13.48 10.46 -13.82
N PRO A 5 13.13 11.47 -13.00
CA PRO A 5 14.11 12.33 -12.35
C PRO A 5 15.12 11.54 -11.51
N GLN A 6 16.39 11.93 -11.53
CA GLN A 6 17.45 11.29 -10.73
C GLN A 6 17.11 11.27 -9.24
N ALA A 7 16.42 12.29 -8.73
CA ALA A 7 15.99 12.37 -7.34
C ALA A 7 15.03 11.24 -6.91
N PHE A 8 14.44 10.52 -7.85
CA PHE A 8 13.54 9.39 -7.56
C PHE A 8 14.29 8.08 -7.29
N TRP A 9 15.58 8.01 -7.63
CA TRP A 9 16.39 6.84 -7.35
C TRP A 9 16.89 6.89 -5.91
N LEU A 10 16.40 5.97 -5.07
CA LEU A 10 16.79 5.88 -3.67
C LEU A 10 17.99 4.96 -3.48
N ASP A 11 18.99 5.46 -2.78
CA ASP A 11 20.10 4.65 -2.28
C ASP A 11 19.69 3.94 -0.98
N GLU A 12 20.39 2.85 -0.64
CA GLU A 12 20.11 2.09 0.58
C GLU A 12 20.33 2.95 1.85
N ASP A 13 21.27 3.87 1.82
CA ASP A 13 21.63 4.74 2.95
C ASP A 13 20.72 5.96 3.12
N GLN A 14 19.90 6.30 2.11
CA GLN A 14 19.06 7.49 2.12
C GLN A 14 17.61 7.15 2.45
N LEU A 15 17.18 7.45 3.68
CA LEU A 15 15.80 7.19 4.12
C LEU A 15 14.77 8.19 3.58
N LYS A 16 15.20 9.39 3.21
CA LYS A 16 14.28 10.45 2.79
C LYS A 16 13.74 10.21 1.38
N PHE A 17 12.43 10.33 1.26
CA PHE A 17 11.74 10.36 -0.03
C PHE A 17 11.70 11.77 -0.59
N PRO A 18 11.55 11.92 -1.92
CA PRO A 18 11.23 13.21 -2.55
C PRO A 18 9.92 13.80 -2.00
N GLU A 19 9.70 15.09 -2.26
CA GLU A 19 8.42 15.75 -1.88
C GLU A 19 7.26 15.13 -2.67
N ILE A 20 6.12 14.91 -2.00
CA ILE A 20 4.97 14.18 -2.55
C ILE A 20 4.43 14.87 -3.81
N GLU A 21 4.52 16.17 -3.87
CA GLU A 21 4.09 17.03 -4.99
C GLU A 21 4.87 16.76 -6.28
N LEU A 22 6.03 16.11 -6.18
CA LEU A 22 6.85 15.70 -7.32
C LEU A 22 6.41 14.39 -7.93
N ALA A 23 5.48 13.65 -7.31
CA ALA A 23 5.00 12.37 -7.82
C ALA A 23 4.49 12.49 -9.27
N LEU A 24 4.83 11.49 -10.08
CA LEU A 24 4.43 11.49 -11.49
C LEU A 24 2.89 11.41 -11.63
N LYS A 25 2.37 12.00 -12.69
CA LYS A 25 0.96 11.85 -13.08
C LYS A 25 0.73 10.57 -13.87
N GLU A 26 1.76 10.10 -14.57
CA GLU A 26 1.73 8.86 -15.35
C GLU A 26 3.09 8.15 -15.26
N PRO A 27 3.19 6.99 -14.61
CA PRO A 27 2.13 6.33 -13.82
C PRO A 27 1.76 7.14 -12.57
N ASN A 28 0.45 7.23 -12.29
CA ASN A 28 -0.05 8.08 -11.21
C ASN A 28 0.57 7.74 -9.85
N GLY A 29 1.24 8.72 -9.28
CA GLY A 29 1.77 8.66 -7.93
C GLY A 29 3.17 8.04 -7.79
N LEU A 30 3.82 7.61 -8.86
CA LEU A 30 5.21 7.13 -8.76
C LEU A 30 6.11 8.25 -8.25
N ILE A 31 6.81 8.01 -7.14
CA ILE A 31 7.62 9.02 -6.46
C ILE A 31 9.05 8.57 -6.17
N ALA A 32 9.29 7.27 -6.11
CA ALA A 32 10.65 6.77 -5.88
C ALA A 32 10.83 5.35 -6.42
N ILE A 33 12.10 4.99 -6.67
CA ILE A 33 12.53 3.69 -7.19
C ILE A 33 13.73 3.23 -6.40
N GLY A 34 13.77 1.94 -6.04
CA GLY A 34 14.90 1.33 -5.33
C GLY A 34 14.81 1.48 -3.81
N GLY A 35 15.97 1.63 -3.17
CA GLY A 35 16.06 1.56 -1.72
C GLY A 35 15.88 0.12 -1.20
N ASP A 36 15.34 0.00 -0.01
CA ASP A 36 15.10 -1.27 0.69
C ASP A 36 13.72 -1.30 1.35
N LEU A 37 13.35 -2.43 1.97
CA LEU A 37 12.14 -2.58 2.77
C LEU A 37 12.44 -2.62 4.28
N SER A 38 13.48 -1.92 4.71
CA SER A 38 13.80 -1.81 6.15
C SER A 38 12.66 -1.17 6.93
N LEU A 39 12.57 -1.51 8.21
CA LEU A 39 11.54 -0.95 9.09
C LEU A 39 11.54 0.58 9.09
N ASN A 40 12.74 1.19 9.15
CA ASN A 40 12.87 2.65 9.19
C ASN A 40 12.36 3.30 7.90
N ARG A 41 12.68 2.72 6.75
CA ARG A 41 12.18 3.21 5.46
C ARG A 41 10.66 3.04 5.33
N LEU A 42 10.11 1.91 5.75
CA LEU A 42 8.66 1.68 5.73
C LEU A 42 7.93 2.66 6.65
N LEU A 43 8.43 2.92 7.85
CA LEU A 43 7.85 3.90 8.76
C LEU A 43 7.88 5.31 8.17
N GLU A 44 9.00 5.72 7.58
CA GLU A 44 9.11 7.01 6.90
C GLU A 44 8.12 7.11 5.74
N ALA A 45 8.06 6.09 4.87
CA ALA A 45 7.13 6.06 3.74
C ALA A 45 5.67 6.17 4.18
N TYR A 46 5.22 5.31 5.08
CA TYR A 46 3.83 5.29 5.54
C TYR A 46 3.44 6.55 6.31
N SER A 47 4.35 7.16 7.06
CA SER A 47 4.09 8.45 7.72
C SER A 47 3.75 9.57 6.75
N ARG A 48 4.20 9.47 5.49
CA ARG A 48 3.97 10.41 4.40
C ARG A 48 2.93 9.94 3.38
N GLY A 49 2.25 8.82 3.64
CA GLY A 49 1.26 8.26 2.71
C GLY A 49 1.86 7.60 1.48
N ILE A 50 3.15 7.24 1.54
CA ILE A 50 3.87 6.53 0.49
C ILE A 50 3.85 5.04 0.78
N PHE A 51 3.70 4.20 -0.23
CA PHE A 51 3.71 2.74 -0.09
C PHE A 51 4.43 2.07 -1.26
N PRO A 52 5.04 0.88 -1.05
CA PRO A 52 5.67 0.12 -2.12
C PRO A 52 4.63 -0.68 -2.91
N TRP A 53 4.77 -0.69 -4.24
CA TRP A 53 3.98 -1.54 -5.13
C TRP A 53 4.79 -1.88 -6.38
N TYR A 54 5.17 -3.14 -6.54
CA TYR A 54 6.03 -3.58 -7.63
C TYR A 54 5.85 -5.08 -7.91
N GLY A 55 6.20 -5.52 -9.12
CA GLY A 55 6.17 -6.91 -9.52
C GLY A 55 7.44 -7.67 -9.16
N LYS A 56 7.41 -8.99 -9.35
CA LYS A 56 8.50 -9.90 -8.97
C LYS A 56 9.86 -9.56 -9.61
N ASP A 57 9.84 -9.08 -10.84
CA ASP A 57 11.04 -8.79 -11.64
C ASP A 57 11.29 -7.27 -11.80
N GLU A 58 10.61 -6.47 -10.98
CA GLU A 58 10.76 -5.02 -10.97
C GLU A 58 11.57 -4.56 -9.76
N PRO A 59 12.25 -3.42 -9.85
CA PRO A 59 12.80 -2.77 -8.67
C PRO A 59 11.68 -2.36 -7.72
N ILE A 60 12.02 -2.05 -6.47
CA ILE A 60 11.03 -1.50 -5.53
C ILE A 60 10.53 -0.17 -6.09
N LEU A 61 9.23 -0.08 -6.33
CA LEU A 61 8.55 1.13 -6.79
C LEU A 61 7.70 1.69 -5.65
N TRP A 62 7.81 2.99 -5.39
CA TRP A 62 7.10 3.67 -4.32
C TRP A 62 6.08 4.65 -4.89
N TYR A 63 4.89 4.65 -4.32
CA TYR A 63 3.75 5.41 -4.84
C TYR A 63 3.07 6.25 -3.78
N SER A 64 2.60 7.43 -4.20
CA SER A 64 1.64 8.28 -3.48
C SER A 64 0.65 8.86 -4.50
N PRO A 65 -0.37 8.09 -4.93
CA PRO A 65 -1.30 8.52 -5.98
C PRO A 65 -2.22 9.66 -5.53
N ASP A 66 -2.59 10.50 -6.51
CA ASP A 66 -3.55 11.58 -6.35
C ASP A 66 -4.45 11.64 -7.63
N PRO A 67 -5.79 11.58 -7.52
CA PRO A 67 -6.60 11.46 -6.31
C PRO A 67 -6.52 10.07 -5.67
N ARG A 68 -6.79 10.00 -4.37
CA ARG A 68 -6.78 8.76 -3.59
C ARG A 68 -8.13 8.52 -2.91
N MET A 69 -8.69 7.34 -3.10
CA MET A 69 -9.91 6.95 -2.39
C MET A 69 -9.60 6.73 -0.90
N ILE A 70 -10.37 7.35 -0.05
CA ILE A 70 -10.23 7.22 1.40
C ILE A 70 -11.58 6.89 2.05
N ILE A 71 -11.53 6.27 3.23
CA ILE A 71 -12.67 6.12 4.13
C ILE A 71 -12.33 6.84 5.42
N THR A 72 -13.21 7.76 5.84
CA THR A 72 -13.08 8.39 7.16
C THR A 72 -14.06 7.74 8.14
N PRO A 73 -13.71 7.55 9.41
CA PRO A 73 -14.58 6.93 10.40
C PRO A 73 -15.96 7.58 10.47
N ASN A 74 -16.02 8.90 10.36
CA ASN A 74 -17.29 9.67 10.46
C ASN A 74 -18.17 9.58 9.20
N SER A 75 -17.62 9.17 8.05
CA SER A 75 -18.35 9.03 6.79
C SER A 75 -18.55 7.57 6.35
N PHE A 76 -18.17 6.62 7.19
CA PHE A 76 -18.36 5.21 6.90
C PHE A 76 -19.82 4.83 6.85
N HIS A 77 -20.30 4.34 5.71
CA HIS A 77 -21.67 3.87 5.56
C HIS A 77 -21.80 2.41 5.94
N LEU A 78 -22.48 2.15 7.07
CA LEU A 78 -22.81 0.80 7.49
C LEU A 78 -24.13 0.36 6.83
N SER A 79 -24.07 -0.51 5.83
CA SER A 79 -25.28 -1.04 5.17
C SER A 79 -26.13 -1.85 6.13
N LYS A 80 -27.46 -1.91 5.86
CA LYS A 80 -28.41 -2.70 6.68
C LYS A 80 -28.01 -4.19 6.72
N SER A 81 -27.55 -4.76 5.62
CA SER A 81 -27.10 -6.16 5.54
C SER A 81 -25.84 -6.40 6.39
N LEU A 82 -24.86 -5.51 6.32
CA LEU A 82 -23.65 -5.62 7.14
C LEU A 82 -23.97 -5.50 8.62
N LYS A 83 -24.84 -4.55 9.00
CA LYS A 83 -25.30 -4.42 10.39
C LYS A 83 -25.99 -5.69 10.89
N LYS A 84 -26.83 -6.33 10.05
CA LYS A 84 -27.47 -7.62 10.39
C LYS A 84 -26.43 -8.72 10.59
N THR A 85 -25.41 -8.79 9.73
CA THR A 85 -24.32 -9.77 9.84
C THR A 85 -23.53 -9.59 11.12
N ILE A 86 -23.14 -8.35 11.45
CA ILE A 86 -22.43 -8.02 12.70
C ILE A 86 -23.26 -8.46 13.91
N ASN A 87 -24.54 -8.10 13.94
CA ASN A 87 -25.42 -8.42 15.07
C ASN A 87 -25.81 -9.92 15.17
N SER A 88 -25.54 -10.71 14.13
CA SER A 88 -25.87 -12.15 14.12
C SER A 88 -24.90 -13.02 14.90
N SER A 89 -23.79 -12.45 15.37
CA SER A 89 -22.69 -13.17 16.05
C SER A 89 -22.15 -14.39 15.27
N ARG A 90 -22.25 -14.34 13.93
CA ARG A 90 -21.71 -15.41 13.07
C ARG A 90 -20.21 -15.39 12.99
N PHE A 91 -19.61 -14.23 13.23
CA PHE A 91 -18.17 -14.00 13.12
C PHE A 91 -17.67 -13.29 14.38
N ASP A 92 -16.54 -13.74 14.86
CA ASP A 92 -15.77 -13.04 15.87
C ASP A 92 -14.69 -12.19 15.18
N VAL A 93 -14.60 -10.93 15.56
CA VAL A 93 -13.58 -10.03 15.06
C VAL A 93 -12.43 -9.99 16.05
N LEU A 94 -11.27 -10.46 15.62
CA LEU A 94 -10.06 -10.49 16.42
C LEU A 94 -9.00 -9.56 15.78
N VAL A 95 -8.15 -8.96 16.61
CA VAL A 95 -7.08 -8.07 16.19
C VAL A 95 -5.75 -8.63 16.67
N ASP A 96 -4.74 -8.64 15.81
CA ASP A 96 -3.36 -9.06 16.06
C ASP A 96 -3.17 -10.49 16.61
N THR A 97 -4.13 -11.38 16.37
CA THR A 97 -4.09 -12.76 16.87
C THR A 97 -3.57 -13.77 15.87
N SER A 98 -3.53 -13.46 14.58
CA SER A 98 -3.23 -14.42 13.51
C SER A 98 -2.51 -13.81 12.31
N PHE A 99 -1.59 -12.90 12.54
CA PHE A 99 -0.89 -12.13 11.49
C PHE A 99 -0.31 -13.01 10.39
N ASN A 100 0.50 -14.02 10.73
CA ASN A 100 1.18 -14.87 9.76
C ASN A 100 0.20 -15.63 8.85
N ASN A 101 -0.92 -16.13 9.41
CA ASN A 101 -1.94 -16.82 8.62
C ASN A 101 -2.67 -15.87 7.67
N ILE A 102 -2.98 -14.66 8.13
CA ILE A 102 -3.67 -13.66 7.31
C ILE A 102 -2.78 -13.25 6.14
N ILE A 103 -1.52 -12.93 6.38
CA ILE A 103 -0.56 -12.53 5.32
C ILE A 103 -0.39 -13.66 4.31
N LYS A 104 -0.22 -14.91 4.77
CA LYS A 104 -0.10 -16.06 3.90
C LYS A 104 -1.35 -16.25 3.02
N GLN A 105 -2.54 -16.19 3.60
CA GLN A 105 -3.78 -16.32 2.85
C GLN A 105 -3.99 -15.17 1.87
N CYS A 106 -3.63 -13.94 2.22
CA CYS A 106 -3.67 -12.81 1.29
C CYS A 106 -2.73 -13.01 0.11
N GLN A 107 -1.54 -13.56 0.33
CA GLN A 107 -0.56 -13.85 -0.71
C GLN A 107 -1.04 -14.99 -1.64
N GLU A 108 -1.61 -16.06 -1.08
CA GLU A 108 -2.02 -17.26 -1.81
C GLU A 108 -3.43 -17.18 -2.41
N ALA A 109 -4.23 -16.18 -2.02
CA ALA A 109 -5.60 -16.05 -2.49
C ALA A 109 -5.66 -15.88 -4.02
N PRO A 110 -6.33 -16.79 -4.75
CA PRO A 110 -6.45 -16.65 -6.19
C PRO A 110 -7.26 -15.40 -6.55
N ARG A 111 -6.75 -14.61 -7.46
CA ARG A 111 -7.42 -13.41 -8.00
C ARG A 111 -7.53 -13.52 -9.51
N TYR A 112 -8.64 -13.04 -10.06
CA TYR A 112 -8.83 -13.05 -11.50
C TYR A 112 -7.70 -12.28 -12.20
N GLY A 113 -6.97 -12.96 -13.10
CA GLY A 113 -5.86 -12.36 -13.84
C GLY A 113 -4.54 -12.20 -13.08
N GLN A 114 -4.45 -12.72 -11.84
CA GLN A 114 -3.22 -12.65 -11.03
C GLN A 114 -2.91 -14.01 -10.39
N SER A 115 -1.63 -14.34 -10.30
CA SER A 115 -1.12 -15.57 -9.69
C SER A 115 -0.82 -15.44 -8.18
N GLY A 116 -1.38 -14.48 -7.51
CA GLY A 116 -1.09 -14.07 -6.14
C GLY A 116 -0.39 -12.72 -6.08
N THR A 117 -0.13 -12.22 -4.90
CA THR A 117 0.67 -10.99 -4.67
C THR A 117 1.98 -11.34 -4.00
#